data_9c93ce27bc8b57cb0586583f37f1a12b
#
_entry.id   9c93ce27bc8b57cb0586583f37f1a12b
#
_cell.length_a   1.000
_cell.length_b   1.000
_cell.length_c   1.000
_cell.angle_alpha   90.00
_cell.angle_beta   90.00
_cell.angle_gamma   90.00
#
_symmetry.space_group_name_H-M   'P 1'
#
loop_
_entity.id
_entity.type
_entity.pdbx_description
1 polymer ?
#
loop_
_entity_poly.entity_id
_entity_poly.type
_entity_poly.pdbx_seq_one_letter_code
_entity_poly.pdbx_strand_id
1 'polypeptide(L)'
;LIIGRGPEKDSLLKHAGPTVRIASDLPDAQLCYAYLNCVALLAISHEDFGITPLEAGASGKPVIAFRAGGFLDTVVEGRTGVFIDEPTPELIESAVSSFAPAQWDPQQIRAHVEKFSEERFIAQLHEYVAQLG
;
A
#
# COMPACT_ATOMS: atom_id res chain seq x y z
N LEU A 1 9.77 -8.92 -0.93
CA LEU A 1 9.62 -9.11 0.51
C LEU A 1 8.13 -9.21 0.85
N ILE A 2 7.74 -10.24 1.61
CA ILE A 2 6.40 -10.41 2.17
C ILE A 2 6.54 -10.18 3.68
N ILE A 3 5.72 -9.28 4.25
CA ILE A 3 5.75 -8.97 5.68
C ILE A 3 4.39 -9.34 6.27
N GLY A 4 4.37 -10.24 7.24
CA GLY A 4 3.13 -10.63 7.89
C GLY A 4 3.22 -11.92 8.67
N ARG A 5 2.09 -12.24 9.33
CA ARG A 5 1.86 -13.49 10.03
C ARG A 5 0.62 -14.16 9.45
N GLY A 6 0.60 -15.47 9.45
CA GLY A 6 -0.58 -16.23 9.04
C GLY A 6 -0.31 -17.72 8.97
N PRO A 7 -1.37 -18.53 8.96
CA PRO A 7 -1.27 -19.99 8.90
C PRO A 7 -0.60 -20.49 7.61
N GLU A 8 -0.67 -19.69 6.53
CA GLU A 8 -0.12 -20.06 5.22
C GLU A 8 1.39 -19.84 5.10
N LYS A 9 2.09 -19.36 6.13
CA LYS A 9 3.53 -19.05 6.06
C LYS A 9 4.36 -20.26 5.59
N ASP A 10 4.11 -21.43 6.14
CA ASP A 10 4.87 -22.64 5.78
C ASP A 10 4.54 -23.14 4.36
N SER A 11 3.32 -22.94 3.93
CA SER A 11 2.87 -23.20 2.55
C SER A 11 3.57 -22.25 1.58
N LEU A 12 3.58 -20.95 1.88
CA LEU A 12 4.25 -19.93 1.07
C LEU A 12 5.76 -20.17 0.95
N LEU A 13 6.42 -20.57 2.05
CA LEU A 13 7.85 -20.88 2.04
C LEU A 13 8.21 -22.05 1.11
N LYS A 14 7.33 -23.03 0.94
CA LYS A 14 7.54 -24.16 0.02
C LYS A 14 7.48 -23.74 -1.46
N HIS A 15 6.73 -22.69 -1.76
CA HIS A 15 6.58 -22.17 -3.12
C HIS A 15 7.51 -20.98 -3.41
N ALA A 16 8.13 -20.42 -2.36
CA ALA A 16 8.99 -19.26 -2.47
C ALA A 16 10.28 -19.59 -3.25
N GLY A 17 10.50 -18.87 -4.33
CA GLY A 17 11.77 -18.91 -5.07
C GLY A 17 12.89 -18.15 -4.34
N PRO A 18 14.13 -18.18 -4.86
CA PRO A 18 15.30 -17.61 -4.19
C PRO A 18 15.21 -16.08 -4.02
N THR A 19 14.35 -15.40 -4.76
CA THR A 19 14.14 -13.95 -4.69
C THR A 19 13.08 -13.54 -3.65
N VAL A 20 12.29 -14.49 -3.14
CA VAL A 20 11.25 -14.22 -2.16
C VAL A 20 11.83 -14.26 -0.74
N ARG A 21 11.46 -13.28 0.07
CA ARG A 21 11.77 -13.23 1.51
C ARG A 21 10.47 -13.01 2.27
N ILE A 22 10.29 -13.77 3.35
CA ILE A 22 9.13 -13.64 4.24
C ILE A 22 9.65 -13.24 5.62
N ALA A 23 9.14 -12.14 6.14
CA ALA A 23 9.49 -11.61 7.46
C ALA A 23 8.23 -11.47 8.32
N SER A 24 8.40 -11.61 9.63
CA SER A 24 7.33 -11.40 10.62
C SER A 24 7.89 -10.60 11.78
N ASP A 25 7.01 -9.90 12.49
CA ASP A 25 7.38 -9.21 13.74
C ASP A 25 8.49 -8.17 13.56
N LEU A 26 8.49 -7.47 12.44
CA LEU A 26 9.44 -6.41 12.22
C LEU A 26 9.17 -5.24 13.18
N PRO A 27 10.19 -4.74 13.89
CA PRO A 27 10.09 -3.46 14.58
C PRO A 27 9.76 -2.33 13.60
N ASP A 28 9.10 -1.27 14.08
CA ASP A 28 8.67 -0.13 13.26
C ASP A 28 9.80 0.45 12.39
N ALA A 29 11.00 0.56 12.96
CA ALA A 29 12.16 1.05 12.22
C ALA A 29 12.52 0.17 11.01
N GLN A 30 12.35 -1.16 11.12
CA GLN A 30 12.60 -2.07 10.00
C GLN A 30 11.47 -2.04 8.98
N LEU A 31 10.23 -1.87 9.43
CA LEU A 31 9.09 -1.68 8.54
C LEU A 31 9.23 -0.37 7.76
N CYS A 32 9.55 0.73 8.42
CA CYS A 32 9.85 2.00 7.77
C CYS A 32 11.00 1.88 6.76
N TYR A 33 12.07 1.16 7.13
CA TYR A 33 13.17 0.89 6.21
C TYR A 33 12.71 0.12 4.97
N ALA A 34 11.83 -0.87 5.14
CA ALA A 34 11.27 -1.64 4.02
C ALA A 34 10.46 -0.73 3.08
N TYR A 35 9.59 0.13 3.61
CA TYR A 35 8.86 1.11 2.79
C TYR A 35 9.79 2.09 2.08
N LEU A 36 10.77 2.67 2.78
CA LEU A 36 11.71 3.63 2.18
C LEU A 36 12.53 3.03 1.04
N ASN A 37 12.79 1.73 1.05
CA ASN A 37 13.65 1.05 0.09
C ASN A 37 12.92 0.15 -0.90
N CYS A 38 11.59 0.00 -0.81
CA CYS A 38 10.85 -0.74 -1.82
C CYS A 38 10.73 0.07 -3.12
N VAL A 39 10.46 -0.62 -4.21
CA VAL A 39 10.11 -0.03 -5.51
C VAL A 39 8.63 0.38 -5.50
N ALA A 40 7.78 -0.50 -5.00
CA ALA A 40 6.35 -0.31 -4.85
C ALA A 40 5.82 -1.22 -3.74
N LEU A 41 4.65 -0.89 -3.21
CA LEU A 41 3.84 -1.80 -2.39
C LEU A 41 2.95 -2.64 -3.30
N LEU A 42 2.85 -3.94 -3.03
CA LEU A 42 1.84 -4.83 -3.62
C LEU A 42 0.75 -5.08 -2.57
N ALA A 43 -0.45 -4.54 -2.80
CA ALA A 43 -1.61 -4.58 -1.91
C ALA A 43 -2.76 -5.33 -2.60
N ILE A 44 -2.81 -6.66 -2.42
CA ILE A 44 -3.70 -7.56 -3.17
C ILE A 44 -4.81 -8.15 -2.29
N SER A 45 -4.93 -7.71 -1.05
CA SER A 45 -6.02 -8.08 -0.15
C SER A 45 -7.30 -7.26 -0.41
N HIS A 46 -8.40 -7.69 0.17
CA HIS A 46 -9.59 -6.86 0.32
C HIS A 46 -9.56 -6.23 1.72
N GLU A 47 -9.53 -4.91 1.79
CA GLU A 47 -9.42 -4.16 3.03
C GLU A 47 -10.58 -3.17 3.16
N ASP A 48 -11.03 -2.94 4.38
CA ASP A 48 -12.13 -1.98 4.63
C ASP A 48 -11.67 -0.54 4.44
N PHE A 49 -10.43 -0.19 4.84
CA PHE A 49 -9.88 1.16 4.70
C PHE A 49 -8.59 1.19 3.87
N GLY A 50 -7.66 0.27 4.09
CA GLY A 50 -6.40 0.20 3.34
C GLY A 50 -5.33 1.15 3.87
N ILE A 51 -4.85 0.91 5.09
CA ILE A 51 -3.78 1.73 5.72
C ILE A 51 -2.44 1.53 5.01
N THR A 52 -2.12 0.33 4.57
CA THR A 52 -0.80 0.02 3.98
C THR A 52 -0.44 0.85 2.74
N PRO A 53 -1.36 1.20 1.82
CA PRO A 53 -1.10 2.18 0.77
C PRO A 53 -0.72 3.56 1.29
N LEU A 54 -1.31 4.00 2.40
CA LEU A 54 -0.98 5.29 3.01
C LEU A 54 0.41 5.27 3.65
N GLU A 55 0.80 4.17 4.30
CA GLU A 55 2.15 3.97 4.85
C GLU A 55 3.22 3.97 3.76
N ALA A 56 2.99 3.24 2.67
CA ALA A 56 3.87 3.27 1.50
C ALA A 56 3.94 4.68 0.89
N GLY A 57 2.79 5.33 0.75
CA GLY A 57 2.67 6.68 0.20
C GLY A 57 3.36 7.75 1.06
N ALA A 58 3.34 7.63 2.39
CA ALA A 58 4.11 8.49 3.30
C ALA A 58 5.62 8.39 3.03
N SER A 59 6.08 7.21 2.61
CA SER A 59 7.45 6.99 2.13
C SER A 59 7.67 7.42 0.67
N GLY A 60 6.65 7.98 0.01
CA GLY A 60 6.69 8.38 -1.40
C GLY A 60 6.70 7.20 -2.37
N LYS A 61 6.18 6.04 -1.95
CA LYS A 61 6.19 4.82 -2.76
C LYS A 61 4.82 4.57 -3.38
N PRO A 62 4.78 4.25 -4.68
CA PRO A 62 3.55 3.89 -5.36
C PRO A 62 3.06 2.49 -4.98
N VAL A 63 1.81 2.22 -5.32
CA VAL A 63 1.12 0.98 -4.96
C VAL A 63 0.61 0.27 -6.21
N ILE A 64 0.73 -1.05 -6.24
CA ILE A 64 -0.05 -1.93 -7.11
C ILE A 64 -1.15 -2.52 -6.23
N ALA A 65 -2.40 -2.12 -6.45
CA ALA A 65 -3.52 -2.48 -5.58
C ALA A 65 -4.59 -3.29 -6.30
N PHE A 66 -5.25 -4.18 -5.57
CA PHE A 66 -6.49 -4.78 -6.04
C PHE A 66 -7.61 -3.71 -6.04
N ARG A 67 -8.40 -3.64 -7.12
CA ARG A 67 -9.47 -2.65 -7.29
C ARG A 67 -10.69 -3.00 -6.45
N ALA A 68 -10.56 -2.97 -5.13
CA ALA A 68 -11.64 -3.28 -4.20
C ALA A 68 -11.47 -2.59 -2.84
N GLY A 69 -12.59 -2.47 -2.11
CA GLY A 69 -12.62 -1.99 -0.73
C GLY A 69 -12.01 -0.61 -0.55
N GLY A 70 -11.39 -0.38 0.59
CA GLY A 70 -10.77 0.89 0.97
C GLY A 70 -9.58 1.32 0.12
N PHE A 71 -9.05 0.44 -0.73
CA PHE A 71 -8.02 0.86 -1.69
C PHE A 71 -8.56 1.85 -2.73
N LEU A 72 -9.87 1.82 -3.02
CA LEU A 72 -10.52 2.78 -3.91
C LEU A 72 -10.55 4.20 -3.32
N ASP A 73 -10.48 4.33 -1.99
CA ASP A 73 -10.45 5.62 -1.29
C ASP A 73 -9.01 6.13 -1.10
N THR A 74 -8.05 5.22 -0.92
CA THR A 74 -6.68 5.56 -0.53
C THR A 74 -5.70 5.63 -1.70
N VAL A 75 -6.00 4.96 -2.82
CA VAL A 75 -5.15 4.93 -4.03
C VAL A 75 -5.79 5.73 -5.15
N VAL A 76 -5.01 6.57 -5.82
CA VAL A 76 -5.43 7.31 -7.02
C VAL A 76 -4.66 6.76 -8.22
N GLU A 77 -5.41 6.15 -9.15
CA GLU A 77 -4.83 5.53 -10.34
C GLU A 77 -4.01 6.53 -11.17
N GLY A 78 -2.81 6.12 -11.57
CA GLY A 78 -1.88 6.96 -12.34
C GLY A 78 -1.18 8.06 -11.54
N ARG A 79 -1.52 8.26 -10.25
CA ARG A 79 -0.90 9.27 -9.39
C ARG A 79 -0.20 8.67 -8.17
N THR A 80 -0.84 7.73 -7.48
CA THR A 80 -0.28 7.09 -6.29
C THR A 80 -0.12 5.58 -6.47
N GLY A 81 -0.68 5.02 -7.53
CA GLY A 81 -0.57 3.61 -7.85
C GLY A 81 -1.32 3.21 -9.11
N VAL A 82 -1.35 1.92 -9.35
CA VAL A 82 -2.14 1.26 -10.39
C VAL A 82 -3.05 0.23 -9.75
N PHE A 83 -4.18 -0.05 -10.40
CA PHE A 83 -5.08 -1.11 -9.97
C PHE A 83 -4.97 -2.34 -10.86
N ILE A 84 -5.19 -3.50 -10.26
CA ILE A 84 -5.53 -4.74 -10.93
C ILE A 84 -6.98 -5.10 -10.61
N ASP A 85 -7.72 -5.55 -11.62
CA ASP A 85 -9.17 -5.79 -11.47
C ASP A 85 -9.49 -7.15 -10.84
N GLU A 86 -8.57 -8.11 -10.94
CA GLU A 86 -8.67 -9.43 -10.31
C GLU A 86 -7.32 -9.86 -9.75
N PRO A 87 -7.27 -10.47 -8.54
CA PRO A 87 -6.02 -10.87 -7.90
C PRO A 87 -5.50 -12.21 -8.44
N THR A 88 -5.41 -12.35 -9.76
CA THR A 88 -4.85 -13.54 -10.42
C THR A 88 -3.34 -13.45 -10.56
N PRO A 89 -2.60 -14.58 -10.54
CA PRO A 89 -1.17 -14.59 -10.74
C PRO A 89 -0.73 -13.87 -12.02
N GLU A 90 -1.47 -14.06 -13.12
CA GLU A 90 -1.18 -13.50 -14.44
C GLU A 90 -1.29 -11.98 -14.46
N LEU A 91 -2.34 -11.42 -13.80
CA LEU A 91 -2.53 -9.97 -13.72
C LEU A 91 -1.53 -9.33 -12.77
N ILE A 92 -1.19 -10.00 -11.67
CA ILE A 92 -0.14 -9.54 -10.74
C ILE A 92 1.22 -9.53 -11.46
N GLU A 93 1.58 -10.60 -12.16
CA GLU A 93 2.83 -10.69 -12.93
C GLU A 93 2.90 -9.59 -14.01
N SER A 94 1.80 -9.40 -14.74
CA SER A 94 1.70 -8.36 -15.77
C SER A 94 1.91 -6.96 -15.18
N ALA A 95 1.21 -6.66 -14.08
CA ALA A 95 1.32 -5.37 -13.40
C ALA A 95 2.73 -5.11 -12.87
N VAL A 96 3.37 -6.10 -12.26
CA VAL A 96 4.74 -5.99 -11.76
C VAL A 96 5.74 -5.85 -12.90
N SER A 97 5.58 -6.62 -13.98
CA SER A 97 6.50 -6.60 -15.13
C SER A 97 6.43 -5.31 -15.95
N SER A 98 5.25 -4.71 -16.03
CA SER A 98 5.04 -3.43 -16.73
C SER A 98 5.30 -2.20 -15.84
N PHE A 99 5.55 -2.41 -14.55
CA PHE A 99 5.72 -1.32 -13.59
C PHE A 99 7.00 -0.54 -13.84
N ALA A 100 6.87 0.76 -14.11
CA ALA A 100 7.99 1.66 -14.39
C ALA A 100 8.21 2.63 -13.23
N PRO A 101 9.20 2.40 -12.35
CA PRO A 101 9.43 3.24 -11.16
C PRO A 101 9.64 4.72 -11.46
N ALA A 102 10.25 5.04 -12.61
CA ALA A 102 10.55 6.42 -12.99
C ALA A 102 9.30 7.27 -13.36
N GLN A 103 8.13 6.65 -13.51
CA GLN A 103 6.88 7.37 -13.80
C GLN A 103 6.24 8.01 -12.57
N TRP A 104 6.69 7.66 -11.37
CA TRP A 104 6.07 8.05 -10.12
C TRP A 104 6.81 9.21 -9.47
N ASP A 105 6.05 10.24 -9.12
CA ASP A 105 6.56 11.40 -8.38
C ASP A 105 6.34 11.19 -6.87
N PRO A 106 7.40 10.96 -6.08
CA PRO A 106 7.29 10.76 -4.64
C PRO A 106 6.68 11.96 -3.89
N GLN A 107 6.81 13.16 -4.43
CA GLN A 107 6.24 14.36 -3.80
C GLN A 107 4.71 14.40 -3.97
N GLN A 108 4.22 14.08 -5.16
CA GLN A 108 2.79 13.97 -5.40
C GLN A 108 2.13 12.86 -4.59
N ILE A 109 2.83 11.72 -4.45
CA ILE A 109 2.34 10.60 -3.62
C ILE A 109 2.21 11.05 -2.17
N ARG A 110 3.26 11.64 -1.57
CA ARG A 110 3.21 12.16 -0.19
C ARG A 110 2.13 13.21 0.00
N ALA A 111 1.99 14.15 -0.93
CA ALA A 111 0.96 15.19 -0.86
C ALA A 111 -0.48 14.63 -0.91
N HIS A 112 -0.68 13.47 -1.56
CA HIS A 112 -1.96 12.78 -1.52
C HIS A 112 -2.23 12.18 -0.13
N VAL A 113 -1.24 11.49 0.44
CA VAL A 113 -1.36 10.81 1.73
C VAL A 113 -1.57 11.78 2.89
N GLU A 114 -1.02 13.00 2.79
CA GLU A 114 -1.20 14.06 3.79
C GLU A 114 -2.67 14.39 4.08
N LYS A 115 -3.57 14.12 3.13
CA LYS A 115 -5.02 14.30 3.31
C LYS A 115 -5.61 13.34 4.34
N PHE A 116 -4.94 12.27 4.65
CA PHE A 116 -5.33 11.22 5.60
C PHE A 116 -4.57 11.33 6.92
N SER A 117 -3.86 12.44 7.16
CA SER A 117 -3.15 12.66 8.42
C SER A 117 -4.11 12.80 9.60
N GLU A 118 -3.61 12.50 10.81
CA GLU A 118 -4.38 12.62 12.05
C GLU A 118 -4.87 14.06 12.24
N GLU A 119 -4.03 15.05 11.98
CA GLU A 119 -4.38 16.46 12.10
C GLU A 119 -5.54 16.83 11.17
N ARG A 120 -5.55 16.33 9.95
CA ARG A 120 -6.64 16.54 9.00
C ARG A 120 -7.92 15.88 9.46
N PHE A 121 -7.82 14.64 9.94
CA PHE A 121 -8.98 13.92 10.48
C PHE A 121 -9.61 14.67 11.66
N ILE A 122 -8.79 15.08 12.63
CA ILE A 122 -9.26 15.83 13.82
C ILE A 122 -9.91 17.15 13.39
N ALA A 123 -9.29 17.90 12.48
CA ALA A 123 -9.83 19.17 12.00
C ALA A 123 -11.20 18.99 11.32
N GLN A 124 -11.34 18.01 10.44
CA GLN A 124 -12.59 17.69 9.76
C GLN A 124 -13.67 17.23 10.75
N LEU A 125 -13.30 16.42 11.73
CA LEU A 125 -14.23 15.97 12.77
C LEU A 125 -14.77 17.15 13.59
N HIS A 126 -13.90 18.07 14.02
CA HIS A 126 -14.31 19.27 14.74
C HIS A 126 -15.24 20.16 13.89
N GLU A 127 -14.91 20.35 12.62
CA GLU A 127 -15.75 21.12 11.70
C GLU A 127 -17.14 20.47 11.54
N TYR A 128 -17.17 19.15 11.37
CA TYR A 128 -18.43 18.41 11.24
C TYR A 128 -19.30 18.49 12.50
N VAL A 129 -18.69 18.33 13.68
CA VAL A 129 -19.39 18.44 14.96
C VAL A 129 -19.93 19.87 15.16
N ALA A 130 -19.17 20.90 14.81
CA ALA A 130 -19.61 22.29 14.90
C ALA A 130 -20.81 22.62 14.00
N GLN A 131 -21.01 21.91 12.90
CA GLN A 131 -22.16 22.07 12.00
C GLN A 131 -23.44 21.40 12.54
N LEU A 132 -23.30 20.48 13.50
CA LEU A 132 -24.45 19.77 14.11
C LEU A 132 -25.03 20.47 15.33
N GLY A 133 -24.35 21.43 15.90
CA GLY A 133 -24.77 22.20 17.11
C GLY A 133 -25.21 23.58 16.78
#